data_1e42f108990f63a9beebbd516a8d1c0f
#
_entry.id   1e42f108990f63a9beebbd516a8d1c0f
#
_cell.length_a   1.000
_cell.length_b   1.000
_cell.length_c   1.000
_cell.angle_alpha   90.00
_cell.angle_beta   90.00
_cell.angle_gamma   90.00
#
_symmetry.space_group_name_H-M   'P 1'
#
loop_
_entity.id
_entity.type
_entity.pdbx_description
1 polymer ?
#
loop_
_entity_poly.entity_id
_entity_poly.type
_entity_poly.pdbx_seq_one_letter_code
_entity_poly.pdbx_strand_id
1 'polypeptide(L)'
;MSLTGFLKEELTGFEKKETEEVEVIADSIDECLALASNHFNRKIHELDYVVLKRGRKRLFFSEPFHIRVSLIPEDLILEELSALDDKLTGGSGKLVSKDLKDLVTPKNKDGRVSVKIYRTGVFLTVIPPVGEGLRLALADVTKRLAFRGVGGADPALLNKIVKEQTGEPVLISNQKPKQGNDSSCNVEIDSDKMQAMVTVFPARPGGRDLEVNDITVALKNLGIAYGLKEADIKKALDEDKTNSPFVGAEGDYPVNGKNAEIKYYVRTEKKINFKEDQSGRVDYKDLDMIENVVVGQLLAEKIPAEKAKLGRNLFGMILPAKDGLDIELKQGKGTILSEDKMRLTAEVNGQVLYVAGRLSVETVYRINGDVGVRSGNITFLGSIIITGNVEDNYSVKA
;
A
#
# COMPACT_ATOMS: atom_id res chain seq x y z
N MET A 1 -15.77 17.82 14.94
CA MET A 1 -14.75 18.18 15.95
C MET A 1 -13.58 17.25 15.69
N SER A 2 -12.36 17.78 15.46
CA SER A 2 -11.18 16.94 15.22
C SER A 2 -10.62 16.45 16.55
N LEU A 3 -9.95 15.28 16.53
CA LEU A 3 -9.27 14.71 17.71
C LEU A 3 -8.30 15.73 18.38
N THR A 4 -7.74 16.66 17.60
CA THR A 4 -6.85 17.73 18.05
C THR A 4 -7.56 18.78 18.93
N GLY A 5 -8.87 18.94 18.81
CA GLY A 5 -9.65 19.85 19.67
C GLY A 5 -9.78 19.34 21.10
N PHE A 6 -9.94 18.02 21.24
CA PHE A 6 -10.10 17.38 22.55
C PHE A 6 -8.76 17.28 23.30
N LEU A 7 -7.67 17.00 22.58
CA LEU A 7 -6.32 16.92 23.16
C LEU A 7 -5.72 18.28 23.54
N LYS A 8 -6.17 19.38 22.93
CA LYS A 8 -5.70 20.74 23.31
C LYS A 8 -6.19 21.20 24.68
N GLU A 9 -7.31 20.70 25.18
CA GLU A 9 -7.84 21.06 26.50
C GLU A 9 -7.18 20.29 27.66
N GLU A 10 -6.64 19.09 27.42
CA GLU A 10 -5.98 18.30 28.48
C GLU A 10 -4.46 18.46 28.57
N LEU A 11 -3.80 19.06 27.56
CA LEU A 11 -2.33 19.17 27.49
C LEU A 11 -1.77 20.58 27.76
N THR A 12 -2.39 21.37 28.63
CA THR A 12 -1.85 22.68 29.07
C THR A 12 -0.62 22.53 30.00
N GLY A 13 0.34 21.72 29.64
CA GLY A 13 1.55 21.51 30.44
C GLY A 13 2.83 21.19 29.64
N PHE A 14 2.76 21.08 28.32
CA PHE A 14 3.92 20.78 27.48
C PHE A 14 4.40 22.00 26.69
N GLU A 15 5.72 22.24 26.72
CA GLU A 15 6.41 23.29 25.95
C GLU A 15 6.08 23.19 24.46
N LYS A 16 5.68 24.30 23.83
CA LYS A 16 5.48 24.44 22.38
C LYS A 16 6.77 24.15 21.63
N LYS A 17 6.91 22.95 21.07
CA LYS A 17 7.72 22.77 19.87
C LYS A 17 6.97 23.38 18.69
N GLU A 18 7.62 24.27 17.95
CA GLU A 18 7.10 24.85 16.70
C GLU A 18 6.81 23.68 15.73
N THR A 19 5.53 23.35 15.56
CA THR A 19 5.10 22.41 14.51
C THR A 19 5.08 23.19 13.21
N GLU A 20 5.89 22.79 12.23
CA GLU A 20 5.80 23.32 10.87
C GLU A 20 4.39 23.04 10.33
N GLU A 21 3.64 24.11 10.03
CA GLU A 21 2.30 24.02 9.43
C GLU A 21 2.36 24.61 8.01
N VAL A 22 1.70 23.95 7.06
CA VAL A 22 1.58 24.45 5.69
C VAL A 22 0.10 24.54 5.27
N GLU A 23 -0.28 25.63 4.61
CA GLU A 23 -1.61 25.78 4.03
C GLU A 23 -1.57 25.37 2.55
N VAL A 24 -2.48 24.47 2.15
CA VAL A 24 -2.54 23.90 0.80
C VAL A 24 -3.94 24.11 0.22
N ILE A 25 -3.98 24.48 -1.05
CA ILE A 25 -5.21 24.69 -1.81
C ILE A 25 -5.19 23.80 -3.06
N ALA A 26 -6.20 22.94 -3.21
CA ALA A 26 -6.36 22.08 -4.38
C ALA A 26 -7.83 21.70 -4.61
N ASP A 27 -8.11 21.01 -5.70
CA ASP A 27 -9.47 20.63 -6.09
C ASP A 27 -10.08 19.49 -5.25
N SER A 28 -9.25 18.77 -4.49
CA SER A 28 -9.66 17.72 -3.55
C SER A 28 -8.78 17.68 -2.31
N ILE A 29 -9.29 17.08 -1.21
CA ILE A 29 -8.51 16.88 0.03
C ILE A 29 -7.33 15.94 -0.24
N ASP A 30 -7.53 14.90 -1.06
CA ASP A 30 -6.47 13.94 -1.39
C ASP A 30 -5.31 14.60 -2.15
N GLU A 31 -5.63 15.52 -3.05
CA GLU A 31 -4.63 16.30 -3.78
C GLU A 31 -3.89 17.29 -2.86
N CYS A 32 -4.60 17.94 -1.94
CA CYS A 32 -3.98 18.77 -0.92
C CYS A 32 -3.01 17.96 -0.04
N LEU A 33 -3.39 16.76 0.39
CA LEU A 33 -2.55 15.89 1.20
C LEU A 33 -1.35 15.36 0.42
N ALA A 34 -1.49 15.07 -0.87
CA ALA A 34 -0.38 14.68 -1.74
C ALA A 34 0.64 15.81 -1.90
N LEU A 35 0.18 17.06 -2.08
CA LEU A 35 1.05 18.24 -2.15
C LEU A 35 1.78 18.48 -0.82
N ALA A 36 1.07 18.37 0.31
CA ALA A 36 1.68 18.49 1.64
C ALA A 36 2.69 17.36 1.93
N SER A 37 2.39 16.13 1.53
CA SER A 37 3.28 14.97 1.63
C SER A 37 4.61 15.21 0.89
N ASN A 38 4.55 15.78 -0.31
CA ASN A 38 5.73 16.16 -1.07
C ASN A 38 6.51 17.32 -0.42
N HIS A 39 5.79 18.30 0.15
CA HIS A 39 6.42 19.46 0.82
C HIS A 39 7.19 19.04 2.08
N PHE A 40 6.60 18.21 2.92
CA PHE A 40 7.23 17.71 4.15
C PHE A 40 8.18 16.52 3.91
N ASN A 41 8.21 15.96 2.70
CA ASN A 41 8.89 14.69 2.38
C ASN A 41 8.53 13.57 3.36
N ARG A 42 7.24 13.49 3.72
CA ARG A 42 6.66 12.54 4.67
C ARG A 42 5.46 11.84 4.05
N LYS A 43 5.09 10.68 4.58
CA LYS A 43 3.94 9.93 4.08
C LYS A 43 2.63 10.55 4.58
N ILE A 44 1.55 10.41 3.80
CA ILE A 44 0.24 11.02 4.10
C ILE A 44 -0.30 10.61 5.49
N HIS A 45 0.02 9.42 5.98
CA HIS A 45 -0.41 8.96 7.30
C HIS A 45 0.37 9.58 8.48
N GLU A 46 1.45 10.29 8.20
CA GLU A 46 2.25 11.04 9.18
C GLU A 46 1.78 12.51 9.26
N LEU A 47 0.73 12.86 8.52
CA LEU A 47 0.19 14.22 8.43
C LEU A 47 -1.18 14.31 9.09
N ASP A 48 -1.38 15.35 9.91
CA ASP A 48 -2.70 15.78 10.39
C ASP A 48 -3.16 17.03 9.62
N TYR A 49 -4.45 17.21 9.46
CA TYR A 49 -4.96 18.36 8.71
C TYR A 49 -6.26 18.94 9.27
N VAL A 50 -6.42 20.24 9.09
CA VAL A 50 -7.63 20.99 9.44
C VAL A 50 -8.20 21.62 8.17
N VAL A 51 -9.48 21.38 7.88
CA VAL A 51 -10.14 22.01 6.73
C VAL A 51 -10.53 23.44 7.08
N LEU A 52 -9.87 24.41 6.46
CA LEU A 52 -10.15 25.83 6.62
C LEU A 52 -11.34 26.26 5.76
N LYS A 53 -11.40 25.78 4.50
CA LYS A 53 -12.51 26.05 3.58
C LYS A 53 -12.83 24.77 2.78
N ARG A 54 -14.12 24.39 2.75
CA ARG A 54 -14.58 23.25 1.93
C ARG A 54 -14.81 23.70 0.49
N GLY A 55 -14.23 22.96 -0.45
CA GLY A 55 -14.50 23.12 -1.88
C GLY A 55 -15.96 22.80 -2.23
N ARG A 56 -16.51 23.45 -3.24
CA ARG A 56 -17.83 23.17 -3.78
C ARG A 56 -17.77 23.03 -5.30
N LYS A 57 -18.21 21.91 -5.83
CA LYS A 57 -18.41 21.73 -7.29
C LYS A 57 -19.77 22.31 -7.69
N ARG A 58 -19.78 23.30 -8.59
CA ARG A 58 -20.98 23.79 -9.30
C ARG A 58 -20.78 23.57 -10.79
N LEU A 59 -21.88 23.57 -11.56
CA LEU A 59 -21.90 23.19 -12.99
C LEU A 59 -20.91 23.99 -13.88
N PHE A 60 -20.44 25.17 -13.46
CA PHE A 60 -19.53 26.02 -14.22
C PHE A 60 -18.33 26.57 -13.44
N PHE A 61 -18.23 26.33 -12.13
CA PHE A 61 -17.10 26.76 -11.28
C PHE A 61 -16.86 25.76 -10.16
N SER A 62 -15.61 25.33 -9.97
CA SER A 62 -15.18 24.61 -8.77
C SER A 62 -14.51 25.59 -7.81
N GLU A 63 -14.95 25.61 -6.56
CA GLU A 63 -14.20 26.26 -5.48
C GLU A 63 -13.24 25.22 -4.90
N PRO A 64 -11.94 25.52 -4.80
CA PRO A 64 -10.97 24.58 -4.27
C PRO A 64 -11.12 24.36 -2.75
N PHE A 65 -10.62 23.23 -2.26
CA PHE A 65 -10.42 23.00 -0.84
C PHE A 65 -9.21 23.80 -0.35
N HIS A 66 -9.32 24.36 0.86
CA HIS A 66 -8.21 24.99 1.57
C HIS A 66 -8.03 24.28 2.91
N ILE A 67 -6.91 23.62 3.08
CA ILE A 67 -6.59 22.88 4.30
C ILE A 67 -5.26 23.36 4.88
N ARG A 68 -5.12 23.26 6.20
CA ARG A 68 -3.86 23.44 6.90
C ARG A 68 -3.38 22.06 7.33
N VAL A 69 -2.13 21.73 7.00
CA VAL A 69 -1.52 20.44 7.28
C VAL A 69 -0.34 20.65 8.22
N SER A 70 -0.22 19.77 9.22
CA SER A 70 0.88 19.72 10.17
C SER A 70 1.43 18.29 10.28
N LEU A 71 2.69 18.17 10.71
CA LEU A 71 3.29 16.88 11.02
C LEU A 71 2.73 16.34 12.34
N ILE A 72 2.42 15.05 12.37
CA ILE A 72 2.11 14.33 13.61
C ILE A 72 3.45 14.12 14.35
N PRO A 73 3.61 14.57 15.60
CA PRO A 73 4.84 14.34 16.36
C PRO A 73 5.17 12.85 16.48
N GLU A 74 6.43 12.49 16.28
CA GLU A 74 6.89 11.07 16.29
C GLU A 74 6.61 10.38 17.64
N ASP A 75 6.62 11.13 18.72
CA ASP A 75 6.35 10.66 20.08
C ASP A 75 4.90 10.14 20.22
N LEU A 76 3.93 10.77 19.55
CA LEU A 76 2.52 10.36 19.54
C LEU A 76 2.30 9.10 18.68
N ILE A 77 3.04 8.97 17.57
CA ILE A 77 2.99 7.78 16.71
C ILE A 77 3.55 6.56 17.45
N LEU A 78 4.62 6.72 18.21
CA LEU A 78 5.24 5.66 19.00
C LEU A 78 4.36 5.23 20.20
N GLU A 79 3.68 6.16 20.85
CA GLU A 79 2.78 5.87 21.96
C GLU A 79 1.52 5.12 21.53
N GLU A 80 0.92 5.49 20.39
CA GLU A 80 -0.20 4.75 19.80
C GLU A 80 0.21 3.36 19.29
N LEU A 81 1.40 3.21 18.72
CA LEU A 81 1.95 1.92 18.29
C LEU A 81 2.26 1.01 19.48
N SER A 82 2.81 1.54 20.57
CA SER A 82 3.09 0.76 21.79
C SER A 82 1.82 0.32 22.51
N ALA A 83 0.81 1.17 22.58
CA ALA A 83 -0.50 0.84 23.17
C ALA A 83 -1.28 -0.20 22.34
N LEU A 84 -1.02 -0.30 21.03
CA LEU A 84 -1.55 -1.34 20.15
C LEU A 84 -0.80 -2.66 20.31
N ASP A 85 0.53 -2.63 20.49
CA ASP A 85 1.35 -3.83 20.65
C ASP A 85 1.04 -4.55 21.97
N ASP A 86 0.77 -3.81 23.05
CA ASP A 86 0.33 -4.36 24.35
C ASP A 86 -1.05 -5.02 24.30
N LYS A 87 -1.92 -4.61 23.37
CA LYS A 87 -3.25 -5.24 23.17
C LYS A 87 -3.20 -6.45 22.23
N LEU A 88 -2.13 -6.61 21.43
CA LEU A 88 -2.00 -7.61 20.36
C LEU A 88 -1.03 -8.76 20.68
N THR A 89 -0.24 -8.69 21.74
CA THR A 89 0.73 -9.74 22.12
C THR A 89 0.09 -11.06 22.62
N GLY A 90 -1.23 -11.24 22.45
CA GLY A 90 -1.92 -12.49 22.70
C GLY A 90 -2.07 -13.42 21.50
N GLY A 91 -1.56 -13.11 20.32
CA GLY A 91 -1.75 -13.96 19.13
C GLY A 91 -0.85 -13.61 17.94
N SER A 92 0.01 -14.54 17.60
CA SER A 92 0.91 -14.51 16.43
C SER A 92 0.13 -14.34 15.11
N GLY A 93 0.27 -13.20 14.43
CA GLY A 93 -0.26 -13.00 13.07
C GLY A 93 0.17 -11.66 12.48
N LYS A 94 0.85 -11.69 11.35
CA LYS A 94 1.17 -10.52 10.53
C LYS A 94 -0.11 -9.79 10.10
N LEU A 95 -0.39 -8.62 10.66
CA LEU A 95 -1.46 -7.73 10.21
C LEU A 95 -1.02 -6.96 8.96
N VAL A 96 -1.82 -7.06 7.91
CA VAL A 96 -1.65 -6.32 6.64
C VAL A 96 -2.26 -4.94 6.81
N SER A 97 -1.59 -3.90 6.33
CA SER A 97 -1.91 -2.47 6.50
C SER A 97 -3.33 -2.00 6.09
N LYS A 98 -4.15 -2.90 5.54
CA LYS A 98 -5.54 -2.63 5.13
C LYS A 98 -6.52 -2.72 6.31
N ASP A 99 -6.18 -3.51 7.34
CA ASP A 99 -7.05 -3.78 8.49
C ASP A 99 -6.98 -2.67 9.56
N LEU A 100 -5.90 -1.89 9.57
CA LEU A 100 -5.71 -0.79 10.53
C LEU A 100 -6.64 0.41 10.28
N LYS A 101 -7.10 0.65 9.03
CA LYS A 101 -8.05 1.73 8.73
C LYS A 101 -9.47 1.45 9.26
N ASP A 102 -9.83 0.19 9.45
CA ASP A 102 -11.15 -0.21 9.95
C ASP A 102 -11.21 -0.26 11.49
N LEU A 103 -10.07 -0.26 12.18
CA LEU A 103 -9.98 -0.32 13.65
C LEU A 103 -10.06 1.07 14.34
N VAL A 104 -9.80 2.16 13.62
CA VAL A 104 -9.61 3.51 14.24
C VAL A 104 -10.86 4.38 14.24
N THR A 105 -11.96 4.01 13.57
CA THR A 105 -13.21 4.77 13.68
C THR A 105 -14.39 3.86 13.98
N PRO A 106 -14.99 3.91 15.18
CA PRO A 106 -16.32 3.40 15.38
C PRO A 106 -17.27 4.23 14.49
N LYS A 107 -17.48 3.78 13.24
CA LYS A 107 -18.51 4.38 12.38
C LYS A 107 -19.85 4.06 13.03
N ASN A 108 -20.42 5.03 13.72
CA ASN A 108 -21.81 4.94 14.18
C ASN A 108 -22.67 4.64 12.95
N LYS A 109 -23.32 3.48 12.95
CA LYS A 109 -24.23 3.07 11.88
C LYS A 109 -25.56 2.73 12.51
N ASP A 110 -26.62 3.30 11.96
CA ASP A 110 -27.97 2.93 12.34
C ASP A 110 -28.30 1.49 11.98
N GLY A 111 -29.20 0.88 12.73
CA GLY A 111 -29.72 -0.43 12.40
C GLY A 111 -30.35 -0.43 11.01
N ARG A 112 -30.25 -1.56 10.31
CA ARG A 112 -30.82 -1.72 8.97
C ARG A 112 -31.78 -2.89 8.91
N VAL A 113 -32.85 -2.72 8.10
CA VAL A 113 -33.78 -3.79 7.78
C VAL A 113 -33.65 -4.15 6.29
N SER A 114 -33.43 -5.44 6.02
CA SER A 114 -33.44 -6.00 4.66
C SER A 114 -34.58 -7.02 4.54
N VAL A 115 -35.36 -6.91 3.46
CA VAL A 115 -36.44 -7.84 3.15
C VAL A 115 -36.12 -8.44 1.78
N LYS A 116 -35.86 -9.73 1.74
CA LYS A 116 -35.56 -10.48 0.52
C LYS A 116 -36.65 -11.49 0.20
N ILE A 117 -37.12 -11.50 -1.02
CA ILE A 117 -38.10 -12.42 -1.53
C ILE A 117 -37.45 -13.42 -2.45
N TYR A 118 -37.35 -14.66 -2.04
CA TYR A 118 -36.80 -15.75 -2.83
C TYR A 118 -37.91 -16.75 -3.24
N ARG A 119 -37.56 -17.73 -4.04
CA ARG A 119 -38.50 -18.82 -4.43
C ARG A 119 -38.96 -19.64 -3.21
N THR A 120 -38.14 -19.71 -2.18
CA THR A 120 -38.38 -20.45 -0.93
C THR A 120 -39.23 -19.68 0.07
N GLY A 121 -39.44 -18.38 -0.11
CA GLY A 121 -40.23 -17.55 0.79
C GLY A 121 -39.63 -16.16 0.97
N VAL A 122 -40.14 -15.45 1.99
CA VAL A 122 -39.72 -14.09 2.35
C VAL A 122 -38.85 -14.15 3.58
N PHE A 123 -37.67 -13.57 3.48
CA PHE A 123 -36.70 -13.49 4.56
C PHE A 123 -36.56 -12.04 5.06
N LEU A 124 -36.56 -11.88 6.37
CA LEU A 124 -36.32 -10.62 7.06
C LEU A 124 -34.99 -10.69 7.78
N THR A 125 -34.14 -9.71 7.56
CA THR A 125 -32.87 -9.51 8.27
C THR A 125 -32.94 -8.17 8.99
N VAL A 126 -32.73 -8.14 10.30
CA VAL A 126 -32.62 -6.93 11.09
C VAL A 126 -31.22 -6.82 11.64
N ILE A 127 -30.44 -5.93 11.06
CA ILE A 127 -29.03 -5.72 11.40
C ILE A 127 -28.97 -4.72 12.55
N PRO A 128 -28.30 -5.06 13.67
CA PRO A 128 -28.18 -4.15 14.81
C PRO A 128 -27.36 -2.90 14.44
N PRO A 129 -27.56 -1.79 15.16
CA PRO A 129 -26.73 -0.61 15.01
C PRO A 129 -25.30 -0.88 15.51
N VAL A 130 -24.35 -0.11 15.01
CA VAL A 130 -22.97 -0.11 15.48
C VAL A 130 -22.68 1.20 16.21
N GLY A 131 -22.02 1.12 17.35
CA GLY A 131 -21.72 2.28 18.19
C GLY A 131 -23.00 2.93 18.74
N GLU A 132 -23.15 4.25 18.57
CA GLU A 132 -24.30 5.04 19.02
C GLU A 132 -25.46 5.11 17.98
N GLY A 133 -25.45 4.22 16.98
CA GLY A 133 -26.50 4.19 15.97
C GLY A 133 -27.90 3.88 16.55
N LEU A 134 -28.94 4.35 15.87
CA LEU A 134 -30.33 4.16 16.27
C LEU A 134 -30.78 2.70 16.04
N ARG A 135 -31.46 2.12 17.04
CA ARG A 135 -32.13 0.81 16.91
C ARG A 135 -33.39 0.93 16.08
N LEU A 136 -33.66 -0.09 15.28
CA LEU A 136 -34.91 -0.18 14.51
C LEU A 136 -36.12 -0.47 15.41
N ALA A 137 -37.22 0.21 15.12
CA ALA A 137 -38.50 -0.06 15.71
C ALA A 137 -39.35 -1.00 14.84
N LEU A 138 -40.38 -1.63 15.41
CA LEU A 138 -41.31 -2.48 14.67
C LEU A 138 -42.00 -1.72 13.51
N ALA A 139 -42.24 -0.42 13.68
CA ALA A 139 -42.83 0.44 12.64
C ALA A 139 -41.97 0.53 11.39
N ASP A 140 -40.64 0.59 11.54
CA ASP A 140 -39.72 0.63 10.43
C ASP A 140 -39.73 -0.68 9.62
N VAL A 141 -39.78 -1.81 10.32
CA VAL A 141 -39.87 -3.14 9.72
C VAL A 141 -41.19 -3.31 8.98
N THR A 142 -42.30 -2.94 9.58
CA THR A 142 -43.63 -3.04 8.93
C THR A 142 -43.76 -2.14 7.72
N LYS A 143 -43.21 -0.92 7.78
CA LYS A 143 -43.14 -0.01 6.65
C LYS A 143 -42.31 -0.61 5.50
N ARG A 144 -41.20 -1.25 5.81
CA ARG A 144 -40.34 -1.90 4.79
C ARG A 144 -41.03 -3.10 4.16
N LEU A 145 -41.72 -3.93 4.93
CA LEU A 145 -42.53 -5.05 4.44
C LEU A 145 -43.63 -4.58 3.48
N ALA A 146 -44.39 -3.54 3.88
CA ALA A 146 -45.42 -2.95 3.05
C ALA A 146 -44.82 -2.41 1.72
N PHE A 147 -43.70 -1.70 1.79
CA PHE A 147 -43.02 -1.21 0.61
C PHE A 147 -42.58 -2.34 -0.35
N ARG A 148 -42.18 -3.49 0.21
CA ARG A 148 -41.82 -4.68 -0.58
C ARG A 148 -43.02 -5.49 -1.05
N GLY A 149 -44.25 -5.11 -0.66
CA GLY A 149 -45.51 -5.83 -1.04
C GLY A 149 -45.64 -7.18 -0.36
N VAL A 150 -45.08 -7.32 0.83
CA VAL A 150 -45.16 -8.53 1.68
C VAL A 150 -46.29 -8.37 2.67
N GLY A 151 -47.21 -9.34 2.67
CA GLY A 151 -48.31 -9.44 3.63
C GLY A 151 -48.29 -10.76 4.42
N GLY A 152 -49.12 -10.83 5.49
CA GLY A 152 -49.33 -12.08 6.18
C GLY A 152 -48.19 -12.58 7.09
N ALA A 153 -47.23 -11.72 7.44
CA ALA A 153 -46.21 -12.07 8.43
C ALA A 153 -46.78 -12.08 9.84
N ASP A 154 -46.38 -13.06 10.66
CA ASP A 154 -46.85 -13.18 12.07
C ASP A 154 -46.29 -12.01 12.89
N PRO A 155 -47.19 -11.19 13.52
CA PRO A 155 -46.76 -10.07 14.37
C PRO A 155 -45.92 -10.49 15.59
N ALA A 156 -46.17 -11.68 16.15
CA ALA A 156 -45.37 -12.18 17.27
C ALA A 156 -43.92 -12.47 16.85
N LEU A 157 -43.76 -13.11 15.68
CA LEU A 157 -42.43 -13.38 15.10
C LEU A 157 -41.69 -12.10 14.77
N LEU A 158 -42.37 -11.11 14.16
CA LEU A 158 -41.75 -9.80 13.84
C LEU A 158 -41.27 -9.08 15.11
N ASN A 159 -42.09 -9.06 16.18
CA ASN A 159 -41.69 -8.48 17.45
C ASN A 159 -40.44 -9.16 18.05
N LYS A 160 -40.34 -10.49 17.93
CA LYS A 160 -39.17 -11.25 18.39
C LYS A 160 -37.93 -10.85 17.64
N ILE A 161 -37.98 -10.84 16.30
CA ILE A 161 -36.84 -10.49 15.43
C ILE A 161 -36.34 -9.05 15.71
N VAL A 162 -37.28 -8.09 15.89
CA VAL A 162 -36.94 -6.70 16.20
C VAL A 162 -36.32 -6.53 17.58
N LYS A 163 -36.69 -7.33 18.54
CA LYS A 163 -36.08 -7.31 19.89
C LYS A 163 -34.65 -7.90 19.87
N GLU A 164 -34.49 -9.02 19.20
CA GLU A 164 -33.21 -9.77 19.16
C GLU A 164 -32.16 -9.10 18.24
N GLN A 165 -32.58 -8.58 17.09
CA GLN A 165 -31.70 -7.91 16.08
C GLN A 165 -30.39 -8.69 15.84
N THR A 166 -30.52 -9.99 15.52
CA THR A 166 -29.35 -10.89 15.38
C THR A 166 -28.51 -10.62 14.11
N GLY A 167 -29.06 -9.93 13.13
CA GLY A 167 -28.46 -9.77 11.83
C GLY A 167 -28.56 -10.99 10.90
N GLU A 168 -29.23 -12.04 11.35
CA GLU A 168 -29.45 -13.26 10.55
C GLU A 168 -30.77 -13.21 9.78
N PRO A 169 -30.85 -13.81 8.57
CA PRO A 169 -32.08 -13.89 7.80
C PRO A 169 -33.07 -14.89 8.41
N VAL A 170 -34.24 -14.44 8.72
CA VAL A 170 -35.33 -15.28 9.28
C VAL A 170 -36.47 -15.37 8.27
N LEU A 171 -36.97 -16.59 8.01
CA LEU A 171 -38.14 -16.83 7.14
C LEU A 171 -39.41 -16.33 7.89
N ILE A 172 -40.11 -15.37 7.30
CA ILE A 172 -41.29 -14.74 7.90
C ILE A 172 -42.59 -15.04 7.16
N SER A 173 -42.53 -15.50 5.90
CA SER A 173 -43.70 -15.82 5.07
C SER A 173 -43.29 -16.74 3.92
N ASN A 174 -44.23 -17.64 3.54
CA ASN A 174 -44.08 -18.50 2.34
C ASN A 174 -44.69 -17.86 1.08
N GLN A 175 -44.90 -16.54 1.09
CA GLN A 175 -45.42 -15.80 -0.06
C GLN A 175 -44.51 -16.03 -1.29
N LYS A 176 -45.14 -16.48 -2.40
CA LYS A 176 -44.42 -16.65 -3.66
C LYS A 176 -44.21 -15.31 -4.38
N PRO A 177 -43.09 -15.13 -5.12
CA PRO A 177 -42.84 -13.93 -5.89
C PRO A 177 -43.91 -13.69 -6.93
N LYS A 178 -44.19 -12.42 -7.23
CA LYS A 178 -45.05 -11.99 -8.36
C LYS A 178 -44.23 -11.97 -9.63
N GLN A 179 -44.69 -12.70 -10.66
CA GLN A 179 -44.04 -12.72 -11.96
C GLN A 179 -43.97 -11.33 -12.59
N GLY A 180 -42.86 -11.01 -13.26
CA GLY A 180 -42.65 -9.75 -13.96
C GLY A 180 -42.15 -8.59 -13.12
N ASN A 181 -42.04 -8.80 -11.77
CA ASN A 181 -41.52 -7.79 -10.86
C ASN A 181 -40.09 -8.09 -10.36
N ASP A 182 -39.49 -9.12 -10.90
CA ASP A 182 -38.19 -9.63 -10.40
C ASP A 182 -37.05 -8.63 -10.55
N SER A 183 -36.08 -8.72 -9.68
CA SER A 183 -34.79 -8.04 -9.77
C SER A 183 -34.03 -8.52 -11.02
N SER A 184 -33.25 -7.64 -11.60
CA SER A 184 -32.41 -7.96 -12.77
C SER A 184 -30.97 -7.45 -12.52
N CYS A 185 -30.02 -7.97 -13.28
CA CYS A 185 -28.66 -7.43 -13.31
C CYS A 185 -28.22 -7.11 -14.74
N ASN A 186 -27.38 -6.10 -14.84
CA ASN A 186 -26.60 -5.80 -16.05
C ASN A 186 -25.13 -6.14 -15.75
N VAL A 187 -24.44 -6.65 -16.77
CA VAL A 187 -23.01 -6.98 -16.70
C VAL A 187 -22.29 -6.23 -17.80
N GLU A 188 -21.31 -5.44 -17.42
CA GLU A 188 -20.44 -4.71 -18.33
C GLU A 188 -19.02 -5.27 -18.21
N ILE A 189 -18.43 -5.65 -19.34
CA ILE A 189 -17.06 -6.19 -19.39
C ILE A 189 -16.16 -5.11 -19.96
N ASP A 190 -15.05 -4.86 -19.28
CA ASP A 190 -14.04 -3.92 -19.74
C ASP A 190 -13.43 -4.33 -21.09
N SER A 191 -12.92 -3.35 -21.83
CA SER A 191 -12.33 -3.54 -23.16
C SER A 191 -11.14 -4.49 -23.16
N ASP A 192 -10.38 -4.52 -22.06
CA ASP A 192 -9.23 -5.43 -21.85
C ASP A 192 -9.64 -6.83 -21.37
N LYS A 193 -10.93 -7.04 -21.09
CA LYS A 193 -11.51 -8.31 -20.63
C LYS A 193 -10.95 -8.77 -19.28
N MET A 194 -10.51 -7.82 -18.45
CA MET A 194 -9.94 -8.09 -17.16
C MET A 194 -10.92 -7.91 -16.01
N GLN A 195 -11.96 -7.08 -16.19
CA GLN A 195 -12.98 -6.86 -15.18
C GLN A 195 -14.38 -6.97 -15.74
N ALA A 196 -15.30 -7.54 -14.94
CA ALA A 196 -16.73 -7.53 -15.21
C ALA A 196 -17.45 -6.81 -14.05
N MET A 197 -18.07 -5.68 -14.40
CA MET A 197 -18.86 -4.89 -13.47
C MET A 197 -20.31 -5.35 -13.52
N VAL A 198 -20.90 -5.59 -12.36
CA VAL A 198 -22.29 -6.01 -12.20
C VAL A 198 -23.08 -4.88 -11.56
N THR A 199 -24.19 -4.50 -12.19
CA THR A 199 -25.15 -3.55 -11.63
C THR A 199 -26.46 -4.29 -11.38
N VAL A 200 -26.94 -4.31 -10.14
CA VAL A 200 -28.20 -4.95 -9.74
C VAL A 200 -29.31 -3.91 -9.72
N PHE A 201 -30.41 -4.17 -10.40
CA PHE A 201 -31.63 -3.36 -10.33
C PHE A 201 -32.63 -3.98 -9.37
N PRO A 202 -33.20 -3.19 -8.44
CA PRO A 202 -34.08 -3.72 -7.41
C PRO A 202 -35.37 -4.29 -7.98
N ALA A 203 -35.89 -5.32 -7.33
CA ALA A 203 -37.20 -5.87 -7.66
C ALA A 203 -38.32 -4.87 -7.33
N ARG A 204 -39.38 -4.87 -8.14
CA ARG A 204 -40.63 -4.16 -7.86
C ARG A 204 -41.38 -4.85 -6.70
N PRO A 205 -42.36 -4.19 -6.08
CA PRO A 205 -43.10 -4.78 -4.96
C PRO A 205 -43.65 -6.20 -5.26
N GLY A 206 -43.28 -7.16 -4.39
CA GLY A 206 -43.62 -8.56 -4.54
C GLY A 206 -42.76 -9.37 -5.48
N GLY A 207 -41.80 -8.76 -6.19
CA GLY A 207 -40.87 -9.46 -7.11
C GLY A 207 -39.72 -10.15 -6.35
N ARG A 208 -39.13 -11.14 -7.03
CA ARG A 208 -38.00 -11.93 -6.52
C ARG A 208 -36.71 -11.13 -6.51
N ASP A 209 -35.94 -11.27 -5.45
CA ASP A 209 -34.57 -10.76 -5.40
C ASP A 209 -33.59 -11.74 -6.05
N LEU A 210 -32.48 -11.22 -6.58
CA LEU A 210 -31.39 -12.04 -7.13
C LEU A 210 -30.64 -12.75 -6.02
N GLU A 211 -30.25 -13.98 -6.29
CA GLU A 211 -29.31 -14.76 -5.51
C GLU A 211 -27.92 -14.71 -6.15
N VAL A 212 -26.86 -15.05 -5.39
CA VAL A 212 -25.48 -15.14 -5.91
C VAL A 212 -25.42 -16.02 -7.15
N ASN A 213 -26.16 -17.13 -7.15
CA ASN A 213 -26.18 -18.06 -8.27
C ASN A 213 -26.78 -17.43 -9.54
N ASP A 214 -27.80 -16.57 -9.45
CA ASP A 214 -28.37 -15.89 -10.61
C ASP A 214 -27.33 -15.01 -11.30
N ILE A 215 -26.55 -14.25 -10.54
CA ILE A 215 -25.47 -13.39 -11.06
C ILE A 215 -24.33 -14.25 -11.62
N THR A 216 -23.94 -15.31 -10.90
CA THR A 216 -22.90 -16.22 -11.38
C THR A 216 -23.27 -16.88 -12.71
N VAL A 217 -24.54 -17.29 -12.85
CA VAL A 217 -25.05 -17.84 -14.12
C VAL A 217 -25.04 -16.77 -15.21
N ALA A 218 -25.45 -15.54 -14.91
CA ALA A 218 -25.43 -14.44 -15.89
C ALA A 218 -24.00 -14.18 -16.38
N LEU A 219 -23.01 -14.15 -15.48
CA LEU A 219 -21.58 -14.01 -15.81
C LEU A 219 -21.10 -15.17 -16.70
N LYS A 220 -21.42 -16.40 -16.34
CA LYS A 220 -21.05 -17.61 -17.12
C LYS A 220 -21.70 -17.61 -18.51
N ASN A 221 -22.94 -17.16 -18.64
CA ASN A 221 -23.64 -17.06 -19.92
C ASN A 221 -22.96 -16.05 -20.88
N LEU A 222 -22.24 -15.06 -20.36
CA LEU A 222 -21.40 -14.14 -21.13
C LEU A 222 -20.03 -14.74 -21.47
N GLY A 223 -19.76 -15.99 -21.08
CA GLY A 223 -18.52 -16.69 -21.37
C GLY A 223 -17.41 -16.45 -20.30
N ILE A 224 -17.74 -15.81 -19.18
CA ILE A 224 -16.78 -15.60 -18.09
C ILE A 224 -16.54 -16.93 -17.37
N ALA A 225 -15.31 -17.43 -17.49
CA ALA A 225 -14.91 -18.74 -16.94
C ALA A 225 -13.91 -18.61 -15.78
N TYR A 226 -13.34 -17.41 -15.57
CA TYR A 226 -12.29 -17.19 -14.61
C TYR A 226 -12.54 -15.95 -13.74
N GLY A 227 -12.04 -15.99 -12.50
CA GLY A 227 -11.99 -14.83 -11.62
C GLY A 227 -13.32 -14.39 -10.98
N LEU A 228 -14.32 -15.29 -10.92
CA LEU A 228 -15.61 -14.99 -10.29
C LEU A 228 -15.43 -14.62 -8.82
N LYS A 229 -15.96 -13.47 -8.40
CA LYS A 229 -15.88 -12.92 -7.03
C LYS A 229 -17.16 -13.22 -6.23
N GLU A 230 -17.47 -14.48 -6.01
CA GLU A 230 -18.73 -14.88 -5.33
C GLU A 230 -18.91 -14.25 -3.97
N ALA A 231 -17.81 -14.06 -3.20
CA ALA A 231 -17.85 -13.40 -1.90
C ALA A 231 -18.23 -11.91 -2.00
N ASP A 232 -17.70 -11.21 -3.01
CA ASP A 232 -18.00 -9.79 -3.24
C ASP A 232 -19.42 -9.62 -3.79
N ILE A 233 -19.89 -10.53 -4.64
CA ILE A 233 -21.28 -10.58 -5.12
C ILE A 233 -22.23 -10.78 -3.93
N LYS A 234 -21.93 -11.74 -3.04
CA LYS A 234 -22.72 -11.98 -1.84
C LYS A 234 -22.78 -10.74 -0.94
N LYS A 235 -21.62 -10.14 -0.69
CA LYS A 235 -21.51 -8.92 0.13
C LYS A 235 -22.35 -7.78 -0.46
N ALA A 236 -22.30 -7.57 -1.79
CA ALA A 236 -23.06 -6.54 -2.47
C ALA A 236 -24.58 -6.77 -2.36
N LEU A 237 -25.02 -8.03 -2.46
CA LEU A 237 -26.44 -8.41 -2.28
C LEU A 237 -26.89 -8.25 -0.81
N ASP A 238 -26.07 -8.62 0.15
CA ASP A 238 -26.37 -8.49 1.60
C ASP A 238 -26.40 -7.02 2.04
N GLU A 239 -25.59 -6.17 1.42
CA GLU A 239 -25.58 -4.72 1.65
C GLU A 239 -26.70 -3.97 0.90
N ASP A 240 -27.58 -4.66 0.16
CA ASP A 240 -28.62 -4.08 -0.72
C ASP A 240 -28.02 -3.06 -1.73
N LYS A 241 -26.83 -3.36 -2.26
CA LYS A 241 -26.13 -2.49 -3.22
C LYS A 241 -26.81 -2.54 -4.58
N THR A 242 -27.81 -1.68 -4.75
CA THR A 242 -28.61 -1.58 -5.97
C THR A 242 -28.27 -0.30 -6.73
N ASN A 243 -28.43 -0.33 -8.08
CA ASN A 243 -28.13 0.80 -8.99
C ASN A 243 -26.70 1.34 -8.88
N SER A 244 -25.78 0.55 -8.32
CA SER A 244 -24.37 0.89 -8.19
C SER A 244 -23.54 -0.30 -8.67
N PRO A 245 -22.57 -0.08 -9.56
CA PRO A 245 -21.75 -1.16 -10.08
C PRO A 245 -20.81 -1.70 -9.01
N PHE A 246 -20.53 -2.99 -9.05
CA PHE A 246 -19.51 -3.67 -8.24
C PHE A 246 -18.81 -4.75 -9.09
N VAL A 247 -17.61 -5.14 -8.68
CA VAL A 247 -16.82 -6.14 -9.40
C VAL A 247 -17.42 -7.53 -9.17
N GLY A 248 -17.92 -8.14 -10.24
CA GLY A 248 -18.46 -9.51 -10.23
C GLY A 248 -17.44 -10.57 -10.62
N ALA A 249 -16.48 -10.21 -11.47
CA ALA A 249 -15.34 -11.04 -11.83
C ALA A 249 -14.12 -10.19 -12.15
N GLU A 250 -12.92 -10.74 -11.87
CA GLU A 250 -11.65 -10.05 -12.09
C GLU A 250 -10.58 -11.06 -12.52
N GLY A 251 -9.85 -10.74 -13.58
CA GLY A 251 -8.73 -11.51 -14.08
C GLY A 251 -7.45 -11.20 -13.33
N ASP A 252 -6.42 -12.02 -13.58
CA ASP A 252 -5.08 -11.78 -13.05
C ASP A 252 -4.26 -11.03 -14.11
N TYR A 253 -3.75 -9.85 -13.75
CA TYR A 253 -2.87 -9.09 -14.63
C TYR A 253 -1.49 -9.76 -14.75
N PRO A 254 -0.89 -9.78 -15.97
CA PRO A 254 0.46 -10.29 -16.14
C PRO A 254 1.45 -9.34 -15.45
N VAL A 255 2.41 -9.92 -14.71
CA VAL A 255 3.48 -9.16 -14.04
C VAL A 255 4.82 -9.60 -14.62
N ASN A 256 5.53 -8.67 -15.24
CA ASN A 256 6.89 -8.94 -15.71
C ASN A 256 7.83 -9.12 -14.53
N GLY A 257 8.76 -10.06 -14.68
CA GLY A 257 9.83 -10.26 -13.71
C GLY A 257 10.79 -9.06 -13.70
N LYS A 258 11.33 -8.72 -12.54
CA LYS A 258 12.38 -7.72 -12.43
C LYS A 258 13.69 -8.27 -12.95
N ASN A 259 14.44 -7.43 -13.65
CA ASN A 259 15.80 -7.79 -14.10
C ASN A 259 16.72 -8.00 -12.90
N ALA A 260 17.75 -8.84 -13.07
CA ALA A 260 18.82 -8.95 -12.10
C ALA A 260 19.53 -7.60 -11.94
N GLU A 261 20.01 -7.34 -10.75
CA GLU A 261 20.76 -6.13 -10.41
C GLU A 261 22.04 -6.50 -9.67
N ILE A 262 23.13 -5.77 -9.93
CA ILE A 262 24.36 -5.88 -9.15
C ILE A 262 24.44 -4.71 -8.20
N LYS A 263 24.37 -5.01 -6.90
CA LYS A 263 24.58 -4.02 -5.84
C LYS A 263 26.05 -3.97 -5.50
N TYR A 264 26.66 -2.82 -5.71
CA TYR A 264 28.05 -2.59 -5.37
C TYR A 264 28.15 -1.98 -3.96
N TYR A 265 29.06 -2.51 -3.15
CA TYR A 265 29.36 -2.03 -1.80
C TYR A 265 30.65 -1.19 -1.75
N VAL A 266 31.21 -0.95 -2.90
CA VAL A 266 32.41 -0.15 -3.13
C VAL A 266 32.12 0.90 -4.21
N ARG A 267 32.95 1.93 -4.27
CA ARG A 267 32.77 3.02 -5.23
C ARG A 267 33.01 2.53 -6.65
N THR A 268 32.03 2.74 -7.50
CA THR A 268 32.13 2.44 -8.93
C THR A 268 32.58 3.65 -9.76
N GLU A 269 32.56 4.84 -9.16
CA GLU A 269 32.98 6.10 -9.78
C GLU A 269 34.14 6.73 -9.00
N LYS A 270 35.09 7.29 -9.72
CA LYS A 270 36.19 8.09 -9.13
C LYS A 270 35.63 9.48 -8.78
N LYS A 271 35.02 9.64 -7.63
CA LYS A 271 34.70 10.97 -7.08
C LYS A 271 35.74 11.33 -6.02
N ILE A 272 36.32 12.51 -6.15
CA ILE A 272 37.15 13.09 -5.10
C ILE A 272 36.21 13.59 -4.04
N ASN A 273 36.17 12.94 -2.88
CA ASN A 273 35.41 13.40 -1.74
C ASN A 273 36.34 14.17 -0.81
N PHE A 274 36.05 15.43 -0.64
CA PHE A 274 36.71 16.24 0.38
C PHE A 274 36.06 15.98 1.72
N LYS A 275 36.86 15.64 2.73
CA LYS A 275 36.36 15.57 4.11
C LYS A 275 36.30 16.99 4.67
N GLU A 276 35.13 17.40 5.12
CA GLU A 276 34.96 18.61 5.92
C GLU A 276 35.16 18.27 7.40
N ASP A 277 35.93 19.09 8.12
CA ASP A 277 36.02 19.01 9.56
C ASP A 277 34.76 19.58 10.24
N GLN A 278 34.63 19.38 11.56
CA GLN A 278 33.48 19.91 12.33
C GLN A 278 33.36 21.44 12.30
N SER A 279 34.35 22.16 11.73
CA SER A 279 34.39 23.61 11.57
C SER A 279 34.08 24.06 10.13
N GLY A 280 33.70 23.14 9.24
CA GLY A 280 33.40 23.43 7.83
C GLY A 280 34.64 23.71 6.96
N ARG A 281 35.85 23.35 7.43
CA ARG A 281 37.08 23.49 6.66
C ARG A 281 37.35 22.19 5.91
N VAL A 282 37.64 22.31 4.62
CA VAL A 282 38.03 21.20 3.76
C VAL A 282 39.49 20.85 4.02
N ASP A 283 39.77 19.60 4.42
CA ASP A 283 41.16 19.12 4.51
C ASP A 283 41.63 18.64 3.12
N TYR A 284 42.38 19.50 2.44
CA TYR A 284 42.95 19.19 1.13
C TYR A 284 44.07 18.14 1.15
N LYS A 285 44.49 17.69 2.35
CA LYS A 285 45.54 16.66 2.49
C LYS A 285 44.93 15.24 2.51
N ASP A 286 43.64 15.11 2.84
CA ASP A 286 42.94 13.80 2.93
C ASP A 286 41.94 13.66 1.79
N LEU A 287 42.46 13.40 0.59
CA LEU A 287 41.67 13.37 -0.65
C LEU A 287 40.88 12.08 -0.85
N ASP A 288 41.01 11.10 0.06
CA ASP A 288 40.31 9.79 0.03
C ASP A 288 40.18 9.16 -1.38
N MET A 289 41.29 9.27 -2.15
CA MET A 289 41.35 8.82 -3.56
C MET A 289 41.47 7.30 -3.69
N ILE A 290 41.86 6.61 -2.60
CA ILE A 290 42.11 5.18 -2.59
C ILE A 290 41.06 4.50 -1.72
N GLU A 291 40.26 3.66 -2.32
CA GLU A 291 39.36 2.81 -1.57
C GLU A 291 40.04 1.49 -1.25
N ASN A 292 40.46 1.37 0.01
CA ASN A 292 41.11 0.17 0.53
C ASN A 292 40.06 -0.88 0.92
N VAL A 293 40.35 -2.13 0.57
CA VAL A 293 39.56 -3.30 0.95
C VAL A 293 40.41 -4.36 1.60
N VAL A 294 39.82 -5.15 2.48
CA VAL A 294 40.48 -6.26 3.18
C VAL A 294 40.00 -7.61 2.65
N VAL A 295 40.83 -8.64 2.83
CA VAL A 295 40.49 -10.03 2.45
C VAL A 295 39.14 -10.41 3.06
N GLY A 296 38.27 -11.01 2.25
CA GLY A 296 36.92 -11.44 2.63
C GLY A 296 35.85 -10.34 2.62
N GLN A 297 36.23 -9.08 2.41
CA GLN A 297 35.27 -7.97 2.31
C GLN A 297 34.34 -8.17 1.11
N LEU A 298 33.03 -8.01 1.32
CA LEU A 298 32.03 -8.06 0.25
C LEU A 298 32.14 -6.81 -0.63
N LEU A 299 32.38 -7.01 -1.93
CA LEU A 299 32.53 -5.96 -2.92
C LEU A 299 31.28 -5.72 -3.74
N ALA A 300 30.60 -6.80 -4.11
CA ALA A 300 29.34 -6.73 -4.85
C ALA A 300 28.48 -7.95 -4.58
N GLU A 301 27.18 -7.75 -4.70
CA GLU A 301 26.17 -8.80 -4.58
C GLU A 301 25.17 -8.71 -5.73
N LYS A 302 24.88 -9.85 -6.34
CA LYS A 302 23.89 -9.99 -7.38
C LYS A 302 22.54 -10.29 -6.78
N ILE A 303 21.55 -9.46 -7.09
CA ILE A 303 20.13 -9.74 -6.86
C ILE A 303 19.63 -10.48 -8.10
N PRO A 304 19.13 -11.74 -7.97
CA PRO A 304 18.72 -12.53 -9.13
C PRO A 304 17.48 -11.93 -9.81
N ALA A 305 17.35 -12.23 -11.11
CA ALA A 305 16.15 -11.88 -11.86
C ALA A 305 14.93 -12.65 -11.33
N GLU A 306 13.78 -11.98 -11.32
CA GLU A 306 12.50 -12.59 -10.97
C GLU A 306 11.86 -13.26 -12.20
N LYS A 307 11.17 -14.38 -11.98
CA LYS A 307 10.33 -14.96 -13.01
C LYS A 307 9.04 -14.15 -13.17
N ALA A 308 8.57 -14.07 -14.40
CA ALA A 308 7.28 -13.47 -14.71
C ALA A 308 6.11 -14.26 -14.10
N LYS A 309 5.05 -13.53 -13.75
CA LYS A 309 3.76 -14.14 -13.43
C LYS A 309 2.82 -13.95 -14.61
N LEU A 310 2.42 -15.05 -15.22
CA LEU A 310 1.45 -15.02 -16.32
C LEU A 310 0.10 -14.51 -15.80
N GLY A 311 -0.55 -13.66 -16.59
CA GLY A 311 -1.90 -13.22 -16.32
C GLY A 311 -2.94 -14.18 -16.88
N ARG A 312 -4.20 -13.96 -16.51
CA ARG A 312 -5.34 -14.67 -17.08
C ARG A 312 -6.55 -13.74 -17.12
N ASN A 313 -7.19 -13.61 -18.29
CA ASN A 313 -8.37 -12.79 -18.41
C ASN A 313 -9.65 -13.53 -17.98
N LEU A 314 -10.79 -12.85 -17.98
CA LEU A 314 -12.09 -13.38 -17.58
C LEU A 314 -12.53 -14.61 -18.38
N PHE A 315 -12.09 -14.74 -19.64
CA PHE A 315 -12.40 -15.88 -20.51
C PHE A 315 -11.43 -17.06 -20.34
N GLY A 316 -10.51 -16.96 -19.38
CA GLY A 316 -9.51 -18.00 -19.11
C GLY A 316 -8.29 -17.96 -20.04
N MET A 317 -8.17 -16.96 -20.92
CA MET A 317 -7.03 -16.81 -21.81
C MET A 317 -5.80 -16.37 -20.99
N ILE A 318 -4.69 -17.04 -21.22
CA ILE A 318 -3.41 -16.73 -20.57
C ILE A 318 -2.80 -15.49 -21.23
N LEU A 319 -2.44 -14.50 -20.41
CA LEU A 319 -1.75 -13.29 -20.84
C LEU A 319 -0.25 -13.46 -20.57
N PRO A 320 0.59 -13.31 -21.62
CA PRO A 320 2.03 -13.49 -21.48
C PRO A 320 2.66 -12.37 -20.65
N ALA A 321 3.71 -12.73 -19.91
CA ALA A 321 4.59 -11.80 -19.23
C ALA A 321 6.04 -12.21 -19.51
N LYS A 322 6.98 -11.29 -19.40
CA LYS A 322 8.40 -11.52 -19.70
C LYS A 322 9.16 -11.76 -18.43
N ASP A 323 9.97 -12.82 -18.39
CA ASP A 323 10.93 -13.04 -17.31
C ASP A 323 11.93 -11.89 -17.24
N GLY A 324 12.41 -11.60 -16.05
CA GLY A 324 13.51 -10.66 -15.85
C GLY A 324 14.80 -11.16 -16.52
N LEU A 325 15.55 -10.23 -17.10
CA LEU A 325 16.84 -10.54 -17.70
C LEU A 325 17.87 -10.78 -16.61
N ASP A 326 18.67 -11.83 -16.77
CA ASP A 326 19.76 -12.13 -15.86
C ASP A 326 21.03 -11.36 -16.26
N ILE A 327 21.86 -11.01 -15.28
CA ILE A 327 23.15 -10.31 -15.44
C ILE A 327 24.21 -11.16 -14.75
N GLU A 328 25.35 -11.37 -15.42
CA GLU A 328 26.47 -12.08 -14.86
C GLU A 328 27.34 -11.17 -13.98
N LEU A 329 27.60 -11.60 -12.73
CA LEU A 329 28.58 -10.98 -11.86
C LEU A 329 29.97 -11.46 -12.26
N LYS A 330 30.79 -10.54 -12.83
CA LYS A 330 32.10 -10.87 -13.41
C LYS A 330 33.20 -10.74 -12.37
N GLN A 331 33.95 -11.82 -12.19
CA GLN A 331 35.15 -11.85 -11.37
C GLN A 331 36.29 -11.06 -12.03
N GLY A 332 37.02 -10.26 -11.25
CA GLY A 332 38.22 -9.58 -11.62
C GLY A 332 39.46 -10.15 -10.89
N LYS A 333 40.63 -9.53 -11.11
CA LYS A 333 41.87 -9.92 -10.42
C LYS A 333 41.78 -9.61 -8.94
N GLY A 334 42.26 -10.51 -8.06
CA GLY A 334 42.26 -10.34 -6.61
C GLY A 334 40.86 -10.34 -6.00
N THR A 335 39.88 -10.95 -6.67
CA THR A 335 38.52 -11.14 -6.16
C THR A 335 38.11 -12.61 -6.26
N ILE A 336 37.23 -13.05 -5.36
CA ILE A 336 36.64 -14.39 -5.34
C ILE A 336 35.14 -14.28 -5.58
N LEU A 337 34.67 -15.02 -6.56
CA LEU A 337 33.24 -15.20 -6.80
C LEU A 337 32.74 -16.41 -6.02
N SER A 338 31.65 -16.27 -5.28
CA SER A 338 31.01 -17.39 -4.56
C SER A 338 30.55 -18.51 -5.51
N GLU A 339 30.41 -19.71 -5.00
CA GLU A 339 29.98 -20.88 -5.79
C GLU A 339 28.60 -20.67 -6.45
N ASP A 340 27.67 -19.98 -5.77
CA ASP A 340 26.35 -19.59 -6.27
C ASP A 340 26.40 -18.43 -7.27
N LYS A 341 27.57 -17.83 -7.50
CA LYS A 341 27.81 -16.67 -8.35
C LYS A 341 27.01 -15.42 -7.96
N MET A 342 26.61 -15.34 -6.70
CA MET A 342 25.81 -14.21 -6.19
C MET A 342 26.65 -13.15 -5.49
N ARG A 343 27.84 -13.49 -4.98
CA ARG A 343 28.68 -12.59 -4.19
C ARG A 343 30.09 -12.54 -4.70
N LEU A 344 30.64 -11.33 -4.71
CA LEU A 344 32.05 -11.08 -5.04
C LEU A 344 32.75 -10.49 -3.83
N THR A 345 33.80 -11.13 -3.35
CA THR A 345 34.59 -10.72 -2.19
C THR A 345 36.03 -10.46 -2.59
N ALA A 346 36.75 -9.67 -1.78
CA ALA A 346 38.18 -9.44 -1.97
C ALA A 346 38.98 -10.71 -1.58
N GLU A 347 39.89 -11.13 -2.46
CA GLU A 347 40.83 -12.22 -2.23
C GLU A 347 42.09 -11.76 -1.50
N VAL A 348 42.45 -10.51 -1.73
CA VAL A 348 43.67 -9.88 -1.21
C VAL A 348 43.36 -8.50 -0.61
N ASN A 349 44.23 -8.01 0.26
CA ASN A 349 44.19 -6.62 0.70
C ASN A 349 44.70 -5.72 -0.43
N GLY A 350 44.09 -4.54 -0.60
CA GLY A 350 44.55 -3.59 -1.60
C GLY A 350 43.50 -2.54 -1.96
N GLN A 351 43.70 -1.92 -3.12
CA GLN A 351 42.81 -0.94 -3.71
C GLN A 351 41.80 -1.63 -4.62
N VAL A 352 40.53 -1.35 -4.39
CA VAL A 352 39.48 -1.79 -5.32
C VAL A 352 39.42 -0.82 -6.52
N LEU A 353 39.31 -1.40 -7.71
CA LEU A 353 39.15 -0.70 -8.96
C LEU A 353 37.95 -1.26 -9.72
N TYR A 354 37.11 -0.35 -10.22
CA TYR A 354 36.00 -0.71 -11.09
C TYR A 354 36.33 -0.29 -12.53
N VAL A 355 36.55 -1.27 -13.40
CA VAL A 355 36.91 -1.03 -14.80
C VAL A 355 36.10 -1.93 -15.72
N ALA A 356 35.40 -1.36 -16.68
CA ALA A 356 34.63 -2.08 -17.71
C ALA A 356 33.66 -3.13 -17.13
N GLY A 357 32.96 -2.77 -16.07
CA GLY A 357 31.94 -3.65 -15.43
C GLY A 357 32.55 -4.76 -14.56
N ARG A 358 33.82 -4.67 -14.17
CA ARG A 358 34.51 -5.64 -13.29
C ARG A 358 35.16 -4.93 -12.12
N LEU A 359 35.06 -5.54 -10.98
CA LEU A 359 35.81 -5.16 -9.77
C LEU A 359 37.10 -5.97 -9.72
N SER A 360 38.22 -5.30 -9.50
CA SER A 360 39.52 -5.91 -9.29
C SER A 360 40.17 -5.31 -8.05
N VAL A 361 40.98 -6.07 -7.32
CA VAL A 361 41.77 -5.60 -6.18
C VAL A 361 43.23 -5.67 -6.52
N GLU A 362 43.92 -4.50 -6.50
CA GLU A 362 45.33 -4.37 -6.77
C GLU A 362 46.08 -4.21 -5.44
N THR A 363 47.13 -5.04 -5.28
CA THR A 363 47.97 -5.06 -4.07
C THR A 363 49.13 -4.04 -4.13
N VAL A 364 49.32 -3.39 -5.27
CA VAL A 364 50.41 -2.42 -5.50
C VAL A 364 49.81 -1.11 -6.01
N TYR A 365 50.02 -0.05 -5.27
CA TYR A 365 49.64 1.31 -5.66
C TYR A 365 50.86 2.05 -6.22
N ARG A 366 50.80 2.54 -7.47
CA ARG A 366 51.88 3.26 -8.11
C ARG A 366 51.59 4.74 -8.23
N ILE A 367 52.55 5.56 -7.79
CA ILE A 367 52.47 7.01 -7.89
C ILE A 367 53.60 7.45 -8.85
N ASN A 368 53.21 8.01 -9.98
CA ASN A 368 54.16 8.57 -10.93
C ASN A 368 54.38 10.03 -10.59
N GLY A 369 55.51 10.33 -9.93
CA GLY A 369 55.89 11.65 -9.47
C GLY A 369 55.91 11.77 -7.96
N ASP A 370 55.75 13.00 -7.46
CA ASP A 370 55.86 13.33 -6.02
C ASP A 370 54.56 13.13 -5.28
N VAL A 371 54.65 12.79 -3.99
CA VAL A 371 53.56 12.82 -3.04
C VAL A 371 53.49 14.21 -2.43
N GLY A 372 52.45 14.96 -2.75
CA GLY A 372 52.29 16.36 -2.36
C GLY A 372 50.84 16.83 -2.50
N VAL A 373 50.64 18.09 -2.88
CA VAL A 373 49.31 18.74 -2.95
C VAL A 373 48.32 17.98 -3.86
N ARG A 374 48.79 17.32 -4.92
CA ARG A 374 47.94 16.62 -5.89
C ARG A 374 47.48 15.24 -5.42
N SER A 375 48.32 14.55 -4.63
CA SER A 375 48.05 13.19 -4.16
C SER A 375 47.51 13.15 -2.73
N GLY A 376 47.75 14.19 -1.95
CA GLY A 376 47.45 14.24 -0.54
C GLY A 376 48.27 13.23 0.28
N ASN A 377 47.78 12.97 1.51
CA ASN A 377 48.28 11.88 2.33
C ASN A 377 47.80 10.55 1.78
N ILE A 378 48.69 9.55 1.80
CA ILE A 378 48.38 8.23 1.23
C ILE A 378 48.40 7.19 2.32
N THR A 379 47.26 6.47 2.45
CA THR A 379 47.17 5.27 3.29
C THR A 379 46.71 4.13 2.39
N PHE A 380 47.52 3.07 2.27
CA PHE A 380 47.23 1.94 1.40
C PHE A 380 47.48 0.60 2.13
N LEU A 381 46.61 -0.36 1.93
CA LEU A 381 46.74 -1.71 2.47
C LEU A 381 47.46 -2.61 1.46
N GLY A 382 48.76 -2.42 1.27
CA GLY A 382 49.58 -3.16 0.34
C GLY A 382 50.90 -2.44 0.09
N SER A 383 51.54 -2.69 -1.09
CA SER A 383 52.81 -2.07 -1.44
C SER A 383 52.62 -0.77 -2.19
N ILE A 384 53.35 0.29 -1.84
CA ILE A 384 53.35 1.58 -2.54
C ILE A 384 54.67 1.73 -3.27
N ILE A 385 54.61 2.12 -4.55
CA ILE A 385 55.76 2.44 -5.35
C ILE A 385 55.66 3.93 -5.76
N ILE A 386 56.61 4.75 -5.32
CA ILE A 386 56.67 6.17 -5.62
C ILE A 386 57.92 6.39 -6.50
N THR A 387 57.72 7.03 -7.66
CA THR A 387 58.87 7.34 -8.58
C THR A 387 59.51 8.70 -8.29
N GLY A 388 58.87 9.54 -7.46
CA GLY A 388 59.35 10.84 -7.03
C GLY A 388 59.66 10.90 -5.52
N ASN A 389 59.52 12.10 -4.95
CA ASN A 389 59.78 12.39 -3.54
C ASN A 389 58.49 12.49 -2.73
N VAL A 390 58.58 12.38 -1.42
CA VAL A 390 57.49 12.75 -0.50
C VAL A 390 57.79 14.17 -0.01
N GLU A 391 56.92 15.11 -0.37
CA GLU A 391 57.07 16.52 0.02
C GLU A 391 56.83 16.72 1.53
N ASP A 392 57.36 17.83 2.06
CA ASP A 392 57.19 18.20 3.47
C ASP A 392 55.72 18.32 3.85
N ASN A 393 55.36 17.84 5.04
CA ASN A 393 54.00 17.81 5.59
C ASN A 393 53.02 16.83 4.90
N TYR A 394 53.50 15.91 4.05
CA TYR A 394 52.72 14.79 3.54
C TYR A 394 53.22 13.47 4.11
N SER A 395 52.32 12.50 4.20
CA SER A 395 52.58 11.19 4.78
C SER A 395 52.17 10.04 3.88
N VAL A 396 52.96 8.96 3.92
CA VAL A 396 52.69 7.71 3.20
C VAL A 396 52.71 6.58 4.21
N LYS A 397 51.65 5.79 4.25
CA LYS A 397 51.48 4.58 5.09
C LYS A 397 51.10 3.40 4.19
N ALA A 398 51.86 2.28 4.30
CA ALA A 398 51.69 1.03 3.57
C ALA A 398 51.57 -0.15 4.55
#